data_42edb2dc3b5be7b03ff48acc99f79d46
#
_entry.id   42edb2dc3b5be7b03ff48acc99f79d46
#
_cell.length_a   1.000
_cell.length_b   1.000
_cell.length_c   1.000
_cell.angle_alpha   90.00
_cell.angle_beta   90.00
_cell.angle_gamma   90.00
#
_symmetry.space_group_name_H-M   'P 1'
#
loop_
_entity.id
_entity.type
_entity.pdbx_description
1 polymer ?
#
loop_
_entity_poly.entity_id
_entity_poly.type
_entity_poly.pdbx_seq_one_letter_code
_entity_poly.pdbx_strand_id
1 'polypeptide(L)'
;MEARVPKSLGNHAVVLGAGMAGLAAARVLSHHFSKVTILERDRLPGEPAPRSGTPQAPHAHALLAGGMQALQSLFPDFEHDLVNAGAVRLRAGKGIRLERPGFDPFPSRDLGFDTFFMSRPLLEAVTRRRVQEAPNLTIQTHCRATEIVASADTLRVEAVRCDREDGGAETIDADFVVEATGRGRLTLELLDRLGLEKPEETEIGIDQAYSTIVVERPQDREWAGVMVLPSAPATSRGGLIFPIEKQQWILSVGGNHGDAPPGDKEGFLDFVKSFRTSTIYDAVKDARPTADIVRFRLPASSRRHFERLNSFPAGVLTMGDAVCRFNPVFGQGMSVAAQEAVILD
;
A
#
# COMPACT_ATOMS: atom_id res chain seq x y z
N MET A 1 -14.56 26.88 12.76
CA MET A 1 -15.18 25.86 11.91
C MET A 1 -16.16 25.09 12.80
N GLU A 2 -17.46 25.26 12.59
CA GLU A 2 -18.45 24.46 13.31
C GLU A 2 -18.23 22.99 12.97
N ALA A 3 -18.15 22.15 13.99
CA ALA A 3 -18.09 20.71 13.81
C ALA A 3 -19.38 20.25 13.13
N ARG A 4 -19.26 19.85 11.86
CA ARG A 4 -20.35 19.19 11.14
C ARG A 4 -20.74 17.94 11.94
N VAL A 5 -21.93 17.92 12.52
CA VAL A 5 -22.47 16.71 13.13
C VAL A 5 -22.61 15.69 11.97
N PRO A 6 -21.90 14.55 12.01
CA PRO A 6 -21.97 13.57 10.95
C PRO A 6 -23.39 13.08 10.80
N LYS A 7 -23.97 13.21 9.63
CA LYS A 7 -25.28 12.64 9.32
C LYS A 7 -25.10 11.13 9.18
N SER A 8 -25.72 10.34 10.05
CA SER A 8 -25.68 8.88 9.92
C SER A 8 -26.22 8.46 8.54
N LEU A 9 -25.41 7.78 7.75
CA LEU A 9 -25.76 7.26 6.43
C LEU A 9 -26.37 5.87 6.51
N GLY A 10 -26.17 5.14 7.61
CA GLY A 10 -26.68 3.79 7.82
C GLY A 10 -26.26 3.22 9.16
N ASN A 11 -26.70 1.99 9.42
CA ASN A 11 -26.39 1.31 10.67
C ASN A 11 -25.05 0.58 10.62
N HIS A 12 -24.75 -0.15 9.54
CA HIS A 12 -23.58 -0.99 9.46
C HIS A 12 -22.85 -0.88 8.13
N ALA A 13 -21.57 -0.47 8.17
CA ALA A 13 -20.66 -0.55 7.04
C ALA A 13 -19.66 -1.71 7.23
N VAL A 14 -19.42 -2.47 6.16
CA VAL A 14 -18.46 -3.59 6.15
C VAL A 14 -17.34 -3.27 5.15
N VAL A 15 -16.09 -3.37 5.60
CA VAL A 15 -14.89 -3.15 4.79
C VAL A 15 -14.17 -4.48 4.57
N LEU A 16 -13.89 -4.83 3.33
CA LEU A 16 -13.25 -6.07 2.94
C LEU A 16 -11.75 -5.83 2.72
N GLY A 17 -10.94 -6.30 3.68
CA GLY A 17 -9.48 -6.17 3.71
C GLY A 17 -8.98 -5.05 4.63
N ALA A 18 -7.94 -5.37 5.42
CA ALA A 18 -7.26 -4.45 6.34
C ALA A 18 -5.93 -3.92 5.78
N GLY A 19 -5.83 -3.72 4.46
CA GLY A 19 -4.75 -2.98 3.82
C GLY A 19 -4.94 -1.47 3.98
N MET A 20 -4.02 -0.65 3.43
CA MET A 20 -4.09 0.83 3.58
C MET A 20 -5.42 1.41 3.11
N ALA A 21 -5.95 0.95 1.97
CA ALA A 21 -7.24 1.41 1.45
C ALA A 21 -8.38 1.08 2.43
N GLY A 22 -8.44 -0.17 2.92
CA GLY A 22 -9.48 -0.58 3.85
C GLY A 22 -9.38 0.10 5.21
N LEU A 23 -8.19 0.28 5.76
CA LEU A 23 -7.98 1.00 7.02
C LEU A 23 -8.41 2.47 6.89
N ALA A 24 -8.02 3.15 5.82
CA ALA A 24 -8.40 4.54 5.58
C ALA A 24 -9.92 4.70 5.34
N ALA A 25 -10.52 3.80 4.55
CA ALA A 25 -11.97 3.77 4.34
C ALA A 25 -12.74 3.55 5.64
N ALA A 26 -12.32 2.58 6.45
CA ALA A 26 -12.97 2.27 7.72
C ALA A 26 -12.92 3.46 8.69
N ARG A 27 -11.82 4.23 8.71
CA ARG A 27 -11.72 5.45 9.49
C ARG A 27 -12.82 6.46 9.09
N VAL A 28 -12.99 6.70 7.81
CA VAL A 28 -14.02 7.61 7.30
C VAL A 28 -15.40 7.08 7.65
N LEU A 29 -15.69 5.83 7.33
CA LEU A 29 -16.99 5.21 7.59
C LEU A 29 -17.37 5.22 9.08
N SER A 30 -16.38 5.20 9.99
CA SER A 30 -16.63 5.31 11.42
C SER A 30 -17.30 6.63 11.85
N HIS A 31 -17.24 7.67 11.01
CA HIS A 31 -17.93 8.94 11.24
C HIS A 31 -19.40 8.93 10.74
N HIS A 32 -19.72 8.02 9.82
CA HIS A 32 -20.98 8.05 9.08
C HIS A 32 -21.92 6.87 9.37
N PHE A 33 -21.40 5.81 10.02
CA PHE A 33 -22.18 4.61 10.35
C PHE A 33 -22.15 4.32 11.85
N SER A 34 -23.23 3.73 12.36
CA SER A 34 -23.33 3.36 13.77
C SER A 34 -22.34 2.24 14.14
N LYS A 35 -22.00 1.39 13.17
CA LYS A 35 -21.07 0.28 13.31
C LYS A 35 -20.23 0.13 12.04
N VAL A 36 -18.93 -0.14 12.20
CA VAL A 36 -18.02 -0.50 11.10
C VAL A 36 -17.31 -1.80 11.43
N THR A 37 -17.32 -2.74 10.49
CA THR A 37 -16.59 -4.00 10.62
C THR A 37 -15.61 -4.17 9.48
N ILE A 38 -14.33 -4.34 9.78
CA ILE A 38 -13.32 -4.76 8.81
C ILE A 38 -13.20 -6.28 8.84
N LEU A 39 -13.33 -6.93 7.68
CA LEU A 39 -13.08 -8.36 7.51
C LEU A 39 -11.71 -8.58 6.91
N GLU A 40 -10.82 -9.23 7.66
CA GLU A 40 -9.47 -9.54 7.18
C GLU A 40 -9.20 -11.04 7.27
N ARG A 41 -8.77 -11.62 6.15
CA ARG A 41 -8.48 -13.06 6.05
C ARG A 41 -7.24 -13.48 6.82
N ASP A 42 -6.25 -12.57 6.96
CA ASP A 42 -5.02 -12.86 7.67
C ASP A 42 -5.18 -12.69 9.18
N ARG A 43 -4.29 -13.33 9.92
CA ARG A 43 -3.95 -12.90 11.26
C ARG A 43 -3.22 -11.56 11.17
N LEU A 44 -3.69 -10.55 11.89
CA LEU A 44 -2.98 -9.28 11.99
C LEU A 44 -1.92 -9.36 13.10
N PRO A 45 -0.64 -9.12 12.78
CA PRO A 45 0.41 -9.17 13.79
C PRO A 45 0.26 -8.01 14.79
N GLY A 46 0.58 -8.26 16.07
CA GLY A 46 0.60 -7.22 17.10
C GLY A 46 1.69 -6.18 16.88
N GLU A 47 2.86 -6.64 16.41
CA GLU A 47 4.00 -5.80 16.04
C GLU A 47 4.11 -5.67 14.50
N PRO A 48 4.83 -4.65 14.00
CA PRO A 48 5.08 -4.49 12.57
C PRO A 48 5.77 -5.73 11.97
N ALA A 49 5.04 -6.47 11.13
CA ALA A 49 5.55 -7.66 10.44
C ALA A 49 4.83 -7.87 9.10
N PRO A 50 5.50 -8.44 8.09
CA PRO A 50 4.86 -8.86 6.84
C PRO A 50 3.77 -9.90 7.09
N ARG A 51 2.76 -9.94 6.21
CA ARG A 51 1.67 -10.94 6.24
C ARG A 51 1.30 -11.39 4.83
N SER A 52 0.63 -12.53 4.71
CA SER A 52 0.35 -13.18 3.42
C SER A 52 -0.57 -12.36 2.51
N GLY A 53 -1.50 -11.59 3.08
CA GLY A 53 -2.39 -10.71 2.34
C GLY A 53 -1.72 -9.49 1.72
N THR A 54 -0.49 -9.18 2.14
CA THR A 54 0.31 -8.08 1.60
C THR A 54 1.69 -8.57 1.14
N PRO A 55 1.77 -9.43 0.10
CA PRO A 55 3.03 -10.05 -0.34
C PRO A 55 4.09 -9.04 -0.79
N GLN A 56 3.69 -7.83 -1.15
CA GLN A 56 4.58 -6.71 -1.49
C GLN A 56 5.19 -6.02 -0.26
N ALA A 57 4.70 -6.26 0.96
CA ALA A 57 5.11 -5.54 2.17
C ALA A 57 6.61 -5.63 2.51
N PRO A 58 7.35 -6.72 2.19
CA PRO A 58 8.79 -6.78 2.41
C PRO A 58 9.62 -5.85 1.52
N HIS A 59 9.03 -5.24 0.51
CA HIS A 59 9.73 -4.35 -0.43
C HIS A 59 9.71 -2.90 0.04
N ALA A 60 10.59 -2.07 -0.56
CA ALA A 60 10.60 -0.65 -0.29
C ALA A 60 9.31 0.01 -0.78
N HIS A 61 8.73 0.83 0.07
CA HIS A 61 7.54 1.62 -0.23
C HIS A 61 7.78 3.10 0.07
N ALA A 62 7.15 3.96 -0.71
CA ALA A 62 7.14 5.39 -0.46
C ALA A 62 5.72 5.83 -0.10
N LEU A 63 5.59 6.62 0.96
CA LEU A 63 4.40 7.41 1.22
C LEU A 63 4.67 8.83 0.69
N LEU A 64 4.04 9.18 -0.42
CA LEU A 64 4.23 10.48 -1.05
C LEU A 64 3.58 11.59 -0.22
N ALA A 65 3.99 12.84 -0.45
CA ALA A 65 3.49 13.99 0.31
C ALA A 65 1.96 14.11 0.33
N GLY A 66 1.30 13.88 -0.81
CA GLY A 66 -0.17 13.88 -0.89
C GLY A 66 -0.83 12.77 -0.07
N GLY A 67 -0.20 11.60 0.01
CA GLY A 67 -0.66 10.50 0.87
C GLY A 67 -0.48 10.80 2.35
N MET A 68 0.64 11.43 2.73
CA MET A 68 0.86 11.89 4.10
C MET A 68 -0.18 12.93 4.50
N GLN A 69 -0.43 13.93 3.67
CA GLN A 69 -1.47 14.95 3.92
C GLN A 69 -2.85 14.33 4.08
N ALA A 70 -3.21 13.36 3.24
CA ALA A 70 -4.46 12.63 3.36
C ALA A 70 -4.55 11.86 4.69
N LEU A 71 -3.50 11.12 5.07
CA LEU A 71 -3.50 10.40 6.35
C LEU A 71 -3.54 11.36 7.56
N GLN A 72 -2.89 12.52 7.50
CA GLN A 72 -2.97 13.53 8.54
C GLN A 72 -4.37 14.15 8.67
N SER A 73 -5.10 14.31 7.55
CA SER A 73 -6.50 14.78 7.63
C SER A 73 -7.43 13.75 8.26
N LEU A 74 -7.16 12.45 8.06
CA LEU A 74 -7.92 11.36 8.67
C LEU A 74 -7.52 11.08 10.12
N PHE A 75 -6.25 11.28 10.46
CA PHE A 75 -5.65 10.99 11.76
C PHE A 75 -4.82 12.19 12.24
N PRO A 76 -5.35 13.06 13.07
CA PRO A 76 -4.57 14.15 13.65
C PRO A 76 -3.28 13.65 14.30
N ASP A 77 -2.17 14.40 14.15
CA ASP A 77 -0.84 14.07 14.67
C ASP A 77 -0.20 12.77 14.11
N PHE A 78 -0.64 12.29 12.97
CA PHE A 78 -0.16 11.03 12.37
C PHE A 78 1.35 11.00 12.11
N GLU A 79 1.96 12.15 11.76
CA GLU A 79 3.43 12.26 11.62
C GLU A 79 4.15 11.94 12.94
N HIS A 80 3.61 12.44 14.05
CA HIS A 80 4.15 12.18 15.39
C HIS A 80 4.07 10.69 15.73
N ASP A 81 2.94 10.05 15.41
CA ASP A 81 2.77 8.61 15.61
C ASP A 81 3.79 7.78 14.84
N LEU A 82 4.05 8.15 13.57
CA LEU A 82 5.05 7.48 12.74
C LEU A 82 6.46 7.62 13.31
N VAL A 83 6.85 8.84 13.71
CA VAL A 83 8.17 9.09 14.30
C VAL A 83 8.34 8.33 15.61
N ASN A 84 7.34 8.34 16.49
CA ASN A 84 7.35 7.60 17.74
C ASN A 84 7.42 6.08 17.52
N ALA A 85 6.87 5.58 16.44
CA ALA A 85 6.96 4.18 16.04
C ALA A 85 8.33 3.83 15.41
N GLY A 86 9.17 4.82 15.13
CA GLY A 86 10.52 4.64 14.59
C GLY A 86 10.72 5.04 13.12
N ALA A 87 9.72 5.62 12.46
CA ALA A 87 9.90 6.16 11.12
C ALA A 87 10.98 7.24 11.07
N VAL A 88 11.76 7.24 10.00
CA VAL A 88 12.86 8.20 9.81
C VAL A 88 12.33 9.42 9.07
N ARG A 89 12.29 10.55 9.76
CA ARG A 89 11.91 11.84 9.17
C ARG A 89 13.12 12.48 8.49
N LEU A 90 12.99 12.85 7.25
CA LEU A 90 14.01 13.57 6.47
C LEU A 90 13.41 14.77 5.76
N ARG A 91 14.20 15.82 5.65
CA ARG A 91 13.85 16.98 4.85
C ARG A 91 13.87 16.61 3.36
N ALA A 92 12.78 16.81 2.64
CA ALA A 92 12.67 16.50 1.21
C ALA A 92 13.73 17.25 0.40
N GLY A 93 14.39 16.53 -0.52
CA GLY A 93 15.52 17.02 -1.30
C GLY A 93 16.85 17.03 -0.54
N LYS A 94 16.85 16.61 0.74
CA LYS A 94 18.05 16.40 1.55
C LYS A 94 18.05 14.99 2.13
N GLY A 95 19.21 14.46 2.45
CA GLY A 95 19.34 13.14 3.07
C GLY A 95 19.18 11.94 2.11
N ILE A 96 18.48 12.09 0.99
CA ILE A 96 18.42 11.08 -0.08
C ILE A 96 19.22 11.56 -1.27
N ARG A 97 20.30 10.83 -1.58
CA ARG A 97 21.12 11.07 -2.77
C ARG A 97 20.40 10.52 -3.99
N LEU A 98 20.15 11.35 -4.98
CA LEU A 98 19.50 10.96 -6.24
C LEU A 98 20.51 10.96 -7.36
N GLU A 99 20.68 9.82 -8.02
CA GLU A 99 21.62 9.61 -9.11
C GLU A 99 20.92 9.18 -10.41
N ARG A 100 21.36 9.76 -11.51
CA ARG A 100 21.02 9.28 -12.85
C ARG A 100 22.33 8.98 -13.58
N PRO A 101 22.59 7.72 -13.96
CA PRO A 101 23.85 7.36 -14.61
C PRO A 101 24.15 8.20 -15.84
N GLY A 102 25.40 8.69 -15.93
CA GLY A 102 25.86 9.57 -17.01
C GLY A 102 25.67 11.07 -16.74
N PHE A 103 25.14 11.42 -15.57
CA PHE A 103 25.00 12.81 -15.11
C PHE A 103 25.56 12.94 -13.68
N ASP A 104 25.90 14.16 -13.29
CA ASP A 104 26.20 14.46 -11.90
C ASP A 104 24.98 14.14 -11.01
N PRO A 105 25.19 13.74 -9.76
CA PRO A 105 24.09 13.57 -8.82
C PRO A 105 23.25 14.84 -8.71
N PHE A 106 21.94 14.68 -8.52
CA PHE A 106 21.06 15.82 -8.30
C PHE A 106 21.52 16.63 -7.08
N PRO A 107 21.53 17.98 -7.16
CA PRO A 107 21.99 18.80 -6.05
C PRO A 107 21.07 18.64 -4.84
N SER A 108 21.68 18.55 -3.64
CA SER A 108 20.93 18.58 -2.38
C SER A 108 20.26 19.95 -2.22
N ARG A 109 18.93 19.99 -2.20
CA ARG A 109 18.14 21.21 -2.09
C ARG A 109 16.97 20.99 -1.15
N ASP A 110 16.73 21.92 -0.24
CA ASP A 110 15.55 21.90 0.61
C ASP A 110 14.29 22.22 -0.20
N LEU A 111 13.34 21.28 -0.25
CA LEU A 111 12.07 21.43 -0.98
C LEU A 111 10.93 21.98 -0.11
N GLY A 112 11.18 22.31 1.15
CA GLY A 112 10.23 23.00 2.02
C GLY A 112 9.28 22.10 2.81
N PHE A 113 9.37 20.78 2.69
CA PHE A 113 8.53 19.82 3.45
C PHE A 113 9.34 18.60 3.91
N ASP A 114 8.77 17.80 4.79
CA ASP A 114 9.39 16.59 5.29
C ASP A 114 8.82 15.34 4.61
N THR A 115 9.66 14.30 4.53
CA THR A 115 9.32 12.98 4.05
C THR A 115 9.60 11.95 5.15
N PHE A 116 8.82 10.87 5.17
CA PHE A 116 8.90 9.85 6.21
C PHE A 116 9.22 8.51 5.57
N PHE A 117 10.26 7.86 6.09
CA PHE A 117 10.75 6.58 5.61
C PHE A 117 10.54 5.51 6.68
N MET A 118 9.93 4.42 6.30
CA MET A 118 9.62 3.29 7.17
C MET A 118 9.33 2.06 6.34
N SER A 119 9.31 0.90 6.99
CA SER A 119 8.79 -0.30 6.35
C SER A 119 7.27 -0.20 6.13
N ARG A 120 6.76 -0.91 5.13
CA ARG A 120 5.32 -1.00 4.88
C ARG A 120 4.57 -1.62 6.08
N PRO A 121 5.09 -2.67 6.76
CA PRO A 121 4.50 -3.19 7.97
C PRO A 121 4.35 -2.16 9.10
N LEU A 122 5.33 -1.27 9.30
CA LEU A 122 5.24 -0.22 10.32
C LEU A 122 4.13 0.77 10.00
N LEU A 123 4.06 1.25 8.76
CA LEU A 123 3.00 2.16 8.34
C LEU A 123 1.61 1.54 8.55
N GLU A 124 1.41 0.27 8.16
CA GLU A 124 0.14 -0.43 8.35
C GLU A 124 -0.20 -0.61 9.84
N ALA A 125 0.78 -0.96 10.68
CA ALA A 125 0.56 -1.14 12.11
C ALA A 125 0.17 0.17 12.81
N VAL A 126 0.81 1.29 12.47
CA VAL A 126 0.46 2.62 13.01
C VAL A 126 -0.94 3.03 12.56
N THR A 127 -1.25 2.89 11.25
CA THR A 127 -2.58 3.21 10.72
C THR A 127 -3.66 2.36 11.39
N ARG A 128 -3.43 1.05 11.53
CA ARG A 128 -4.37 0.12 12.17
C ARG A 128 -4.63 0.49 13.62
N ARG A 129 -3.60 0.84 14.40
CA ARG A 129 -3.75 1.29 15.79
C ARG A 129 -4.67 2.50 15.88
N ARG A 130 -4.48 3.51 15.02
CA ARG A 130 -5.31 4.70 14.96
C ARG A 130 -6.76 4.40 14.56
N VAL A 131 -6.96 3.47 13.64
CA VAL A 131 -8.30 3.00 13.23
C VAL A 131 -9.03 2.33 14.40
N GLN A 132 -8.32 1.54 15.21
CA GLN A 132 -8.88 0.83 16.37
C GLN A 132 -9.28 1.75 17.54
N GLU A 133 -8.88 3.03 17.53
CA GLU A 133 -9.33 4.02 18.50
C GLU A 133 -10.81 4.41 18.33
N ALA A 134 -11.40 4.15 17.15
CA ALA A 134 -12.81 4.43 16.90
C ALA A 134 -13.71 3.42 17.66
N PRO A 135 -14.60 3.89 18.56
CA PRO A 135 -15.34 3.00 19.49
C PRO A 135 -16.37 2.12 18.78
N ASN A 136 -16.81 2.51 17.58
CA ASN A 136 -17.80 1.80 16.77
C ASN A 136 -17.17 0.91 15.68
N LEU A 137 -15.83 0.71 15.73
CA LEU A 137 -15.10 -0.04 14.72
C LEU A 137 -14.55 -1.35 15.30
N THR A 138 -14.72 -2.44 14.55
CA THR A 138 -14.20 -3.76 14.90
C THR A 138 -13.43 -4.34 13.72
N ILE A 139 -12.28 -4.96 13.97
CA ILE A 139 -11.53 -5.73 12.98
C ILE A 139 -11.69 -7.21 13.29
N GLN A 140 -12.34 -7.96 12.40
CA GLN A 140 -12.45 -9.42 12.46
C GLN A 140 -11.32 -10.01 11.60
N THR A 141 -10.35 -10.61 12.26
CA THR A 141 -9.26 -11.36 11.62
C THR A 141 -9.65 -12.81 11.39
N HIS A 142 -8.87 -13.54 10.55
CA HIS A 142 -9.19 -14.93 10.19
C HIS A 142 -10.61 -15.06 9.60
N CYS A 143 -11.08 -14.00 8.94
CA CYS A 143 -12.39 -13.92 8.35
C CYS A 143 -12.27 -13.52 6.88
N ARG A 144 -12.45 -14.49 6.00
CA ARG A 144 -12.32 -14.29 4.55
C ARG A 144 -13.69 -13.99 3.96
N ALA A 145 -13.91 -12.76 3.50
CA ALA A 145 -15.09 -12.44 2.71
C ALA A 145 -15.13 -13.29 1.43
N THR A 146 -16.26 -13.93 1.18
CA THR A 146 -16.48 -14.84 0.06
C THR A 146 -17.49 -14.31 -0.95
N GLU A 147 -18.44 -13.49 -0.49
CA GLU A 147 -19.49 -12.94 -1.35
C GLU A 147 -20.01 -11.61 -0.80
N ILE A 148 -20.29 -10.66 -1.70
CA ILE A 148 -21.11 -9.48 -1.42
C ILE A 148 -22.53 -9.83 -1.89
N VAL A 149 -23.52 -9.76 -0.99
CA VAL A 149 -24.92 -10.07 -1.27
C VAL A 149 -25.67 -8.79 -1.52
N ALA A 150 -26.41 -8.75 -2.63
CA ALA A 150 -27.31 -7.63 -2.96
C ALA A 150 -28.63 -8.14 -3.51
N SER A 151 -29.69 -7.38 -3.31
CA SER A 151 -31.01 -7.66 -3.88
C SER A 151 -30.98 -7.45 -5.41
N ALA A 152 -31.48 -8.42 -6.15
CA ALA A 152 -31.62 -8.31 -7.60
C ALA A 152 -32.70 -7.28 -7.99
N ASP A 153 -33.74 -7.13 -7.17
CA ASP A 153 -34.88 -6.25 -7.46
C ASP A 153 -34.54 -4.77 -7.22
N THR A 154 -33.78 -4.47 -6.15
CA THR A 154 -33.45 -3.10 -5.75
C THR A 154 -32.04 -2.68 -6.13
N LEU A 155 -31.20 -3.62 -6.57
CA LEU A 155 -29.78 -3.43 -6.82
C LEU A 155 -29.04 -2.78 -5.63
N ARG A 156 -29.42 -3.16 -4.40
CA ARG A 156 -28.83 -2.63 -3.17
C ARG A 156 -28.13 -3.74 -2.39
N VAL A 157 -26.97 -3.43 -1.81
CA VAL A 157 -26.27 -4.34 -0.91
C VAL A 157 -27.14 -4.64 0.32
N GLU A 158 -27.07 -5.89 0.79
CA GLU A 158 -27.81 -6.37 1.97
C GLU A 158 -26.86 -6.99 2.99
N ALA A 159 -25.83 -7.70 2.54
CA ALA A 159 -24.93 -8.43 3.43
C ALA A 159 -23.58 -8.78 2.79
N VAL A 160 -22.67 -9.26 3.61
CA VAL A 160 -21.44 -9.95 3.21
C VAL A 160 -21.41 -11.35 3.79
N ARG A 161 -21.10 -12.35 2.98
CA ARG A 161 -20.76 -13.70 3.45
C ARG A 161 -19.27 -13.82 3.68
N CYS A 162 -18.88 -14.50 4.73
CA CYS A 162 -17.48 -14.77 5.00
C CYS A 162 -17.28 -16.16 5.62
N ASP A 163 -16.12 -16.74 5.37
CA ASP A 163 -15.64 -17.96 5.98
C ASP A 163 -14.67 -17.61 7.11
N ARG A 164 -14.82 -18.25 8.25
CA ARG A 164 -13.91 -18.16 9.38
C ARG A 164 -12.90 -19.30 9.35
N GLU A 165 -11.72 -19.07 9.90
CA GLU A 165 -10.66 -20.09 9.93
C GLU A 165 -11.07 -21.35 10.71
N ASP A 166 -12.00 -21.24 11.68
CA ASP A 166 -12.57 -22.37 12.42
C ASP A 166 -13.56 -23.23 11.61
N GLY A 167 -13.76 -22.90 10.34
CA GLY A 167 -14.65 -23.60 9.41
C GLY A 167 -16.11 -23.13 9.46
N GLY A 168 -16.44 -22.11 10.26
CA GLY A 168 -17.76 -21.48 10.30
C GLY A 168 -17.98 -20.54 9.12
N ALA A 169 -19.19 -20.56 8.55
CA ALA A 169 -19.65 -19.54 7.61
C ALA A 169 -20.56 -18.54 8.35
N GLU A 170 -20.39 -17.25 8.06
CA GLU A 170 -21.14 -16.17 8.67
C GLU A 170 -21.71 -15.26 7.57
N THR A 171 -22.92 -14.74 7.80
CA THR A 171 -23.51 -13.67 6.99
C THR A 171 -23.65 -12.43 7.86
N ILE A 172 -23.08 -11.33 7.42
CA ILE A 172 -23.04 -10.05 8.14
C ILE A 172 -23.88 -9.05 7.36
N ASP A 173 -24.98 -8.59 7.93
CA ASP A 173 -25.83 -7.56 7.33
C ASP A 173 -25.05 -6.25 7.17
N ALA A 174 -25.24 -5.57 6.04
CA ALA A 174 -24.53 -4.35 5.70
C ALA A 174 -25.38 -3.40 4.87
N ASP A 175 -25.43 -2.13 5.28
CA ASP A 175 -26.01 -1.04 4.49
C ASP A 175 -25.00 -0.51 3.45
N PHE A 176 -23.69 -0.70 3.71
CA PHE A 176 -22.62 -0.25 2.84
C PHE A 176 -21.42 -1.21 2.90
N VAL A 177 -20.84 -1.52 1.75
CA VAL A 177 -19.68 -2.41 1.63
C VAL A 177 -18.57 -1.72 0.84
N VAL A 178 -17.35 -1.68 1.40
CA VAL A 178 -16.15 -1.24 0.68
C VAL A 178 -15.29 -2.45 0.37
N GLU A 179 -15.08 -2.75 -0.91
CA GLU A 179 -14.11 -3.76 -1.32
C GLU A 179 -12.72 -3.15 -1.50
N ALA A 180 -11.83 -3.41 -0.53
CA ALA A 180 -10.43 -2.99 -0.51
C ALA A 180 -9.47 -4.20 -0.50
N THR A 181 -9.87 -5.32 -1.13
CA THR A 181 -9.10 -6.58 -1.18
C THR A 181 -7.91 -6.53 -2.14
N GLY A 182 -7.75 -5.45 -2.88
CA GLY A 182 -6.70 -5.24 -3.88
C GLY A 182 -6.94 -5.97 -5.21
N ARG A 183 -7.91 -6.87 -5.29
CA ARG A 183 -8.23 -7.62 -6.52
C ARG A 183 -9.59 -7.25 -7.14
N GLY A 184 -10.51 -6.70 -6.37
CA GLY A 184 -11.87 -6.34 -6.84
C GLY A 184 -12.71 -7.54 -7.30
N ARG A 185 -12.34 -8.76 -6.93
CA ARG A 185 -12.99 -9.98 -7.40
C ARG A 185 -14.44 -10.10 -6.95
N LEU A 186 -14.70 -9.75 -5.70
CA LEU A 186 -16.04 -9.90 -5.12
C LEU A 186 -17.04 -8.95 -5.75
N THR A 187 -16.62 -7.72 -6.08
CA THR A 187 -17.46 -6.77 -6.84
C THR A 187 -17.71 -7.26 -8.26
N LEU A 188 -16.69 -7.79 -8.96
CA LEU A 188 -16.88 -8.32 -10.33
C LEU A 188 -17.81 -9.54 -10.34
N GLU A 189 -17.73 -10.43 -9.34
CA GLU A 189 -18.62 -11.57 -9.17
C GLU A 189 -20.05 -11.13 -8.81
N LEU A 190 -20.21 -10.05 -8.01
CA LEU A 190 -21.50 -9.47 -7.73
C LEU A 190 -22.18 -8.94 -9.01
N LEU A 191 -21.44 -8.16 -9.82
CA LEU A 191 -21.95 -7.65 -11.10
C LEU A 191 -22.40 -8.79 -12.01
N ASP A 192 -21.62 -9.87 -12.10
CA ASP A 192 -21.95 -11.07 -12.88
C ASP A 192 -23.25 -11.74 -12.43
N ARG A 193 -23.41 -11.95 -11.11
CA ARG A 193 -24.64 -12.53 -10.54
C ARG A 193 -25.89 -11.69 -10.76
N LEU A 194 -25.72 -10.37 -10.77
CA LEU A 194 -26.83 -9.45 -11.04
C LEU A 194 -27.08 -9.23 -12.54
N GLY A 195 -26.33 -9.87 -13.44
CA GLY A 195 -26.44 -9.68 -14.86
C GLY A 195 -26.03 -8.27 -15.33
N LEU A 196 -25.21 -7.57 -14.56
CA LEU A 196 -24.74 -6.23 -14.88
C LEU A 196 -23.42 -6.26 -15.66
N GLU A 197 -23.18 -5.19 -16.41
CA GLU A 197 -21.94 -4.99 -17.15
C GLU A 197 -20.74 -4.91 -16.17
N LYS A 198 -19.62 -5.56 -16.56
CA LYS A 198 -18.34 -5.40 -15.85
C LYS A 198 -17.57 -4.20 -16.39
N PRO A 199 -16.77 -3.51 -15.55
CA PRO A 199 -16.00 -2.38 -16.03
C PRO A 199 -14.96 -2.80 -17.07
N GLU A 200 -14.79 -1.98 -18.10
CA GLU A 200 -13.64 -2.06 -19.00
C GLU A 200 -12.35 -1.99 -18.18
N GLU A 201 -11.35 -2.79 -18.54
CA GLU A 201 -10.03 -2.77 -17.91
C GLU A 201 -8.99 -2.29 -18.92
N THR A 202 -8.26 -1.22 -18.58
CA THR A 202 -7.07 -0.79 -19.28
C THR A 202 -5.86 -1.41 -18.62
N GLU A 203 -5.04 -2.14 -19.39
CA GLU A 203 -3.81 -2.76 -18.92
C GLU A 203 -2.60 -2.16 -19.63
N ILE A 204 -1.53 -1.87 -18.88
CA ILE A 204 -0.25 -1.41 -19.39
C ILE A 204 0.81 -2.41 -18.93
N GLY A 205 1.37 -3.16 -19.88
CA GLY A 205 2.47 -4.10 -19.62
C GLY A 205 3.72 -3.36 -19.16
N ILE A 206 4.26 -3.72 -18.00
CA ILE A 206 5.46 -3.12 -17.43
C ILE A 206 6.58 -4.14 -17.19
N ASP A 207 6.21 -5.41 -16.99
CA ASP A 207 7.11 -6.52 -16.69
C ASP A 207 8.23 -6.13 -15.69
N GLN A 208 7.81 -5.50 -14.60
CA GLN A 208 8.72 -5.04 -13.55
C GLN A 208 9.05 -6.19 -12.61
N ALA A 209 10.35 -6.45 -12.41
CA ALA A 209 10.82 -7.37 -11.38
C ALA A 209 11.77 -6.65 -10.43
N TYR A 210 11.70 -6.98 -9.15
CA TYR A 210 12.63 -6.46 -8.15
C TYR A 210 12.92 -7.47 -7.04
N SER A 211 14.12 -7.33 -6.47
CA SER A 211 14.58 -8.05 -5.28
C SER A 211 14.87 -7.04 -4.18
N THR A 212 14.57 -7.42 -2.94
CA THR A 212 14.75 -6.54 -1.78
C THR A 212 15.43 -7.29 -0.66
N ILE A 213 16.36 -6.61 0.00
CA ILE A 213 17.03 -7.07 1.21
C ILE A 213 17.00 -5.96 2.27
N VAL A 214 16.93 -6.35 3.54
CA VAL A 214 17.09 -5.42 4.67
C VAL A 214 18.46 -5.66 5.31
N VAL A 215 19.19 -4.57 5.56
CA VAL A 215 20.53 -4.61 6.14
C VAL A 215 20.66 -3.64 7.29
N GLU A 216 21.65 -3.85 8.18
CA GLU A 216 22.04 -2.86 9.19
C GLU A 216 22.52 -1.58 8.50
N ARG A 217 22.10 -0.41 9.01
CA ARG A 217 22.50 0.88 8.47
C ARG A 217 23.82 1.33 9.05
N PRO A 218 24.88 1.57 8.24
CA PRO A 218 26.10 2.22 8.69
C PRO A 218 25.84 3.64 9.21
N GLN A 219 26.60 4.06 10.24
CA GLN A 219 26.42 5.36 10.89
C GLN A 219 27.22 6.50 10.23
N ASP A 220 28.19 6.17 9.36
CA ASP A 220 29.25 7.05 8.86
C ASP A 220 28.98 7.62 7.45
N ARG A 221 27.73 7.65 7.00
CA ARG A 221 27.37 8.14 5.66
C ARG A 221 26.82 9.57 5.71
N GLU A 222 27.25 10.40 4.74
CA GLU A 222 26.75 11.76 4.54
C GLU A 222 25.27 11.83 4.16
N TRP A 223 24.72 10.73 3.62
CA TRP A 223 23.34 10.61 3.19
C TRP A 223 22.63 9.46 3.94
N ALA A 224 21.35 9.64 4.16
CA ALA A 224 20.52 8.64 4.81
C ALA A 224 20.07 7.51 3.88
N GLY A 225 19.96 7.80 2.58
CA GLY A 225 19.59 6.86 1.54
C GLY A 225 20.01 7.33 0.15
N VAL A 226 19.82 6.49 -0.85
CA VAL A 226 20.17 6.77 -2.23
C VAL A 226 19.14 6.15 -3.18
N MET A 227 18.89 6.83 -4.30
CA MET A 227 18.14 6.30 -5.44
C MET A 227 19.00 6.40 -6.69
N VAL A 228 19.18 5.28 -7.39
CA VAL A 228 19.81 5.21 -8.71
C VAL A 228 18.72 4.95 -9.74
N LEU A 229 18.40 5.96 -10.52
CA LEU A 229 17.34 5.88 -11.54
C LEU A 229 17.81 5.05 -12.74
N PRO A 230 16.94 4.23 -13.36
CA PRO A 230 17.25 3.62 -14.63
C PRO A 230 17.43 4.70 -15.72
N SER A 231 18.12 4.36 -16.78
CA SER A 231 18.35 5.24 -17.93
C SER A 231 17.93 4.54 -19.23
N ALA A 232 16.62 4.40 -19.41
CA ALA A 232 16.06 3.81 -20.62
C ALA A 232 16.42 4.63 -21.87
N PRO A 233 16.65 3.98 -23.04
CA PRO A 233 16.63 2.56 -23.28
C PRO A 233 17.96 1.85 -22.93
N ALA A 234 18.99 2.57 -22.51
CA ALA A 234 20.34 2.03 -22.29
C ALA A 234 20.42 1.02 -21.14
N THR A 235 19.63 1.19 -20.10
CA THR A 235 19.50 0.23 -18.99
C THR A 235 18.14 0.34 -18.32
N SER A 236 17.54 -0.82 -18.01
CA SER A 236 16.34 -0.94 -17.18
C SER A 236 16.67 -1.02 -15.69
N ARG A 237 17.95 -1.25 -15.34
CA ARG A 237 18.39 -1.50 -13.96
C ARG A 237 18.44 -0.21 -13.16
N GLY A 238 17.87 -0.28 -11.98
CA GLY A 238 17.91 0.79 -10.98
C GLY A 238 17.70 0.23 -9.58
N GLY A 239 17.87 1.08 -8.59
CA GLY A 239 17.68 0.66 -7.21
C GLY A 239 17.63 1.82 -6.25
N LEU A 240 17.24 1.50 -5.04
CA LEU A 240 17.14 2.48 -3.97
C LEU A 240 17.52 1.85 -2.62
N ILE A 241 18.09 2.68 -1.77
CA ILE A 241 18.27 2.41 -0.34
C ILE A 241 17.46 3.46 0.40
N PHE A 242 16.54 3.03 1.26
CA PHE A 242 15.84 3.92 2.18
C PHE A 242 16.12 3.54 3.63
N PRO A 243 16.29 4.53 4.52
CA PRO A 243 16.35 4.26 5.94
C PRO A 243 14.96 3.82 6.43
N ILE A 244 14.93 2.84 7.32
CA ILE A 244 13.73 2.40 7.99
C ILE A 244 13.97 2.34 9.50
N GLU A 245 12.96 1.99 10.26
CA GLU A 245 13.04 1.78 11.71
C GLU A 245 14.17 0.82 12.11
N LYS A 246 14.50 0.78 13.39
CA LYS A 246 15.52 -0.12 14.00
C LYS A 246 16.94 0.09 13.44
N GLN A 247 17.26 1.30 12.97
CA GLN A 247 18.57 1.62 12.36
C GLN A 247 18.91 0.67 11.19
N GLN A 248 17.94 0.43 10.33
CA GLN A 248 18.09 -0.44 9.16
C GLN A 248 17.96 0.33 7.86
N TRP A 249 18.48 -0.26 6.81
CA TRP A 249 18.22 0.11 5.42
C TRP A 249 17.41 -0.98 4.73
N ILE A 250 16.41 -0.56 3.97
CA ILE A 250 15.74 -1.40 2.98
C ILE A 250 16.33 -1.07 1.60
N LEU A 251 16.92 -2.08 0.97
CA LEU A 251 17.49 -1.98 -0.38
C LEU A 251 16.61 -2.75 -1.35
N SER A 252 16.03 -2.05 -2.32
CA SER A 252 15.31 -2.66 -3.44
C SER A 252 16.02 -2.34 -4.75
N VAL A 253 16.25 -3.37 -5.57
CA VAL A 253 16.83 -3.26 -6.91
C VAL A 253 15.91 -3.90 -7.92
N GLY A 254 15.82 -3.36 -9.11
CA GLY A 254 14.88 -3.84 -10.11
C GLY A 254 15.31 -3.61 -11.55
N GLY A 255 14.61 -4.29 -12.43
CA GLY A 255 14.71 -4.16 -13.87
C GLY A 255 13.40 -4.58 -14.55
N ASN A 256 13.30 -4.37 -15.84
CA ASN A 256 12.11 -4.59 -16.65
C ASN A 256 12.40 -5.54 -17.81
N HIS A 257 11.35 -6.08 -18.41
CA HIS A 257 11.41 -6.87 -19.67
C HIS A 257 12.35 -8.09 -19.58
N GLY A 258 12.19 -8.88 -18.50
CA GLY A 258 12.99 -10.09 -18.28
C GLY A 258 14.33 -9.85 -17.56
N ASP A 259 14.76 -8.61 -17.37
CA ASP A 259 15.96 -8.27 -16.61
C ASP A 259 15.67 -8.29 -15.09
N ALA A 260 15.44 -9.49 -14.56
CA ALA A 260 15.03 -9.67 -13.17
C ALA A 260 16.24 -9.87 -12.25
N PRO A 261 16.33 -9.16 -11.11
CA PRO A 261 17.42 -9.37 -10.16
C PRO A 261 17.31 -10.73 -9.48
N PRO A 262 18.47 -11.40 -9.22
CA PRO A 262 18.52 -12.69 -8.53
C PRO A 262 17.99 -12.64 -7.08
N GLY A 263 17.70 -13.82 -6.54
CA GLY A 263 17.24 -13.99 -5.16
C GLY A 263 18.30 -14.53 -4.20
N ASP A 264 19.51 -14.82 -4.69
CA ASP A 264 20.65 -15.20 -3.88
C ASP A 264 21.59 -14.01 -3.64
N LYS A 265 22.41 -14.08 -2.60
CA LYS A 265 23.23 -12.95 -2.17
C LYS A 265 24.31 -12.57 -3.19
N GLU A 266 24.95 -13.55 -3.81
CA GLU A 266 26.03 -13.32 -4.76
C GLU A 266 25.48 -12.67 -6.03
N GLY A 267 24.46 -13.26 -6.64
CA GLY A 267 23.82 -12.72 -7.81
C GLY A 267 23.16 -11.36 -7.55
N PHE A 268 22.61 -11.14 -6.36
CA PHE A 268 22.07 -9.84 -5.97
C PHE A 268 23.17 -8.76 -5.94
N LEU A 269 24.32 -9.03 -5.34
CA LEU A 269 25.45 -8.09 -5.32
C LEU A 269 26.03 -7.84 -6.71
N ASP A 270 26.13 -8.88 -7.55
CA ASP A 270 26.56 -8.74 -8.94
C ASP A 270 25.56 -7.88 -9.76
N PHE A 271 24.26 -8.05 -9.53
CA PHE A 271 23.26 -7.20 -10.14
C PHE A 271 23.43 -5.73 -9.73
N VAL A 272 23.65 -5.45 -8.44
CA VAL A 272 23.93 -4.09 -7.93
C VAL A 272 25.23 -3.54 -8.52
N LYS A 273 26.27 -4.37 -8.60
CA LYS A 273 27.58 -3.99 -9.17
C LYS A 273 27.50 -3.61 -10.66
N SER A 274 26.51 -4.14 -11.37
CA SER A 274 26.27 -3.84 -12.77
C SER A 274 25.65 -2.47 -13.02
N PHE A 275 25.26 -1.73 -11.98
CA PHE A 275 24.79 -0.37 -12.11
C PHE A 275 25.92 0.52 -12.63
N ARG A 276 25.57 1.59 -13.36
CA ARG A 276 26.54 2.54 -13.90
C ARG A 276 27.19 3.47 -12.84
N THR A 277 26.81 3.29 -11.59
CA THR A 277 27.35 3.98 -10.41
C THR A 277 27.58 2.95 -9.32
N SER A 278 28.70 3.07 -8.59
CA SER A 278 29.05 2.13 -7.52
C SER A 278 28.39 2.48 -6.17
N THR A 279 27.68 3.59 -6.06
CA THR A 279 27.22 4.15 -4.78
C THR A 279 26.42 3.14 -3.94
N ILE A 280 25.46 2.41 -4.54
CA ILE A 280 24.70 1.38 -3.83
C ILE A 280 25.61 0.20 -3.47
N TYR A 281 26.42 -0.29 -4.42
CA TYR A 281 27.32 -1.42 -4.21
C TYR A 281 28.29 -1.14 -3.05
N ASP A 282 28.97 0.00 -3.06
CA ASP A 282 29.92 0.41 -2.02
C ASP A 282 29.26 0.63 -0.65
N ALA A 283 27.98 0.89 -0.63
CA ALA A 283 27.21 1.02 0.62
C ALA A 283 26.86 -0.33 1.25
N VAL A 284 26.66 -1.39 0.45
CA VAL A 284 26.03 -2.62 0.93
C VAL A 284 26.86 -3.89 0.77
N LYS A 285 27.98 -3.85 0.04
CA LYS A 285 28.84 -5.04 -0.20
C LYS A 285 29.28 -5.74 1.08
N ASP A 286 29.54 -4.99 2.14
CA ASP A 286 29.98 -5.46 3.45
C ASP A 286 28.88 -5.37 4.53
N ALA A 287 27.67 -4.91 4.14
CA ALA A 287 26.58 -4.74 5.08
C ALA A 287 26.03 -6.09 5.57
N ARG A 288 25.64 -6.13 6.85
CA ARG A 288 25.05 -7.31 7.47
C ARG A 288 23.56 -7.41 7.15
N PRO A 289 23.12 -8.48 6.46
CA PRO A 289 21.70 -8.72 6.25
C PRO A 289 20.97 -8.99 7.58
N THR A 290 19.75 -8.46 7.69
CA THR A 290 18.83 -8.71 8.82
C THR A 290 17.59 -9.49 8.40
N ALA A 291 17.43 -9.72 7.10
CA ALA A 291 16.36 -10.53 6.50
C ALA A 291 16.85 -11.19 5.21
N ASP A 292 16.14 -12.23 4.78
CA ASP A 292 16.40 -12.89 3.50
C ASP A 292 16.01 -11.98 2.32
N ILE A 293 16.56 -12.29 1.13
CA ILE A 293 16.19 -11.61 -0.10
C ILE A 293 14.80 -12.06 -0.54
N VAL A 294 13.92 -11.10 -0.72
CA VAL A 294 12.56 -11.33 -1.21
C VAL A 294 12.43 -10.81 -2.64
N ARG A 295 11.77 -11.58 -3.51
CA ARG A 295 11.54 -11.23 -4.91
C ARG A 295 10.08 -10.94 -5.18
N PHE A 296 9.82 -10.01 -6.09
CA PHE A 296 8.48 -9.70 -6.56
C PHE A 296 8.50 -9.41 -8.07
N ARG A 297 7.41 -9.76 -8.75
CA ARG A 297 7.19 -9.42 -10.16
C ARG A 297 5.79 -8.91 -10.36
N LEU A 298 5.68 -7.80 -11.09
CA LEU A 298 4.43 -7.23 -11.53
C LEU A 298 4.43 -7.15 -13.06
N PRO A 299 3.61 -7.95 -13.74
CA PRO A 299 3.60 -7.99 -15.21
C PRO A 299 2.98 -6.73 -15.81
N ALA A 300 1.96 -6.18 -15.17
CA ALA A 300 1.22 -5.03 -15.67
C ALA A 300 0.63 -4.17 -14.56
N SER A 301 0.47 -2.89 -14.82
CA SER A 301 -0.47 -2.03 -14.12
C SER A 301 -1.85 -2.09 -14.78
N SER A 302 -2.92 -1.90 -14.02
CA SER A 302 -4.27 -1.97 -14.56
C SER A 302 -5.19 -0.95 -13.91
N ARG A 303 -6.19 -0.48 -14.66
CA ARG A 303 -7.28 0.36 -14.18
C ARG A 303 -8.62 -0.16 -14.66
N ARG A 304 -9.59 -0.30 -13.77
CA ARG A 304 -10.97 -0.63 -14.06
C ARG A 304 -11.81 0.64 -14.08
N HIS A 305 -12.56 0.79 -15.17
CA HIS A 305 -13.35 2.00 -15.44
C HIS A 305 -14.76 1.87 -14.87
N PHE A 306 -14.90 1.75 -13.55
CA PHE A 306 -16.21 1.68 -12.88
C PHE A 306 -17.06 2.92 -13.16
N GLU A 307 -16.44 4.07 -13.38
CA GLU A 307 -17.08 5.32 -13.71
C GLU A 307 -17.82 5.35 -15.07
N ARG A 308 -17.61 4.33 -15.90
CA ARG A 308 -18.25 4.20 -17.21
C ARG A 308 -19.45 3.26 -17.20
N LEU A 309 -19.72 2.60 -16.09
CA LEU A 309 -20.85 1.68 -15.98
C LEU A 309 -22.16 2.43 -15.95
N ASN A 310 -23.14 1.95 -16.73
CA ASN A 310 -24.50 2.53 -16.76
C ASN A 310 -25.30 2.22 -15.50
N SER A 311 -24.95 1.11 -14.81
CA SER A 311 -25.60 0.66 -13.58
C SER A 311 -24.59 0.02 -12.65
N PHE A 312 -24.72 0.31 -11.37
CA PHE A 312 -23.88 -0.24 -10.32
C PHE A 312 -24.68 -0.43 -9.03
N PRO A 313 -24.45 -1.50 -8.23
CA PRO A 313 -25.23 -1.76 -7.02
C PRO A 313 -25.06 -0.65 -5.99
N ALA A 314 -26.18 -0.13 -5.47
CA ALA A 314 -26.15 0.86 -4.41
C ALA A 314 -25.60 0.27 -3.10
N GLY A 315 -24.82 1.07 -2.39
CA GLY A 315 -24.18 0.65 -1.15
C GLY A 315 -22.90 -0.19 -1.33
N VAL A 316 -22.36 -0.28 -2.56
CA VAL A 316 -21.07 -0.94 -2.83
C VAL A 316 -20.08 0.09 -3.34
N LEU A 317 -18.82 0.04 -2.86
CA LEU A 317 -17.71 0.84 -3.35
C LEU A 317 -16.47 -0.02 -3.44
N THR A 318 -15.70 0.15 -4.52
CA THR A 318 -14.40 -0.51 -4.72
C THR A 318 -13.30 0.53 -4.56
N MET A 319 -12.19 0.21 -3.85
CA MET A 319 -11.11 1.15 -3.55
C MET A 319 -9.71 0.54 -3.72
N GLY A 320 -8.73 1.41 -3.92
CA GLY A 320 -7.31 1.08 -3.99
C GLY A 320 -6.96 0.24 -5.22
N ASP A 321 -6.09 -0.75 -5.05
CA ASP A 321 -5.62 -1.63 -6.13
C ASP A 321 -6.76 -2.43 -6.79
N ALA A 322 -7.93 -2.52 -6.17
CA ALA A 322 -9.12 -3.12 -6.77
C ALA A 322 -9.69 -2.26 -7.90
N VAL A 323 -9.46 -0.95 -7.88
CA VAL A 323 -9.80 0.01 -8.96
C VAL A 323 -8.60 0.26 -9.86
N CYS A 324 -7.45 0.62 -9.26
CA CYS A 324 -6.27 1.00 -10.04
C CYS A 324 -4.98 0.48 -9.37
N ARG A 325 -4.37 -0.51 -10.02
CA ARG A 325 -3.06 -1.04 -9.60
C ARG A 325 -1.95 -0.34 -10.37
N PHE A 326 -1.28 0.56 -9.68
CA PHE A 326 -0.21 1.38 -10.25
C PHE A 326 1.09 0.62 -10.49
N ASN A 327 1.92 1.15 -11.39
CA ASN A 327 3.31 0.75 -11.48
C ASN A 327 4.04 1.11 -10.16
N PRO A 328 4.61 0.13 -9.44
CA PRO A 328 5.21 0.34 -8.12
C PRO A 328 6.41 1.30 -8.13
N VAL A 329 7.08 1.47 -9.26
CA VAL A 329 8.21 2.41 -9.43
C VAL A 329 7.84 3.85 -9.03
N PHE A 330 6.58 4.24 -9.19
CA PHE A 330 6.12 5.59 -8.84
C PHE A 330 5.68 5.74 -7.38
N GLY A 331 5.57 4.67 -6.62
CA GLY A 331 5.21 4.71 -5.20
C GLY A 331 3.82 5.26 -4.88
N GLN A 332 2.88 5.26 -5.83
CA GLN A 332 1.60 5.99 -5.74
C GLN A 332 0.51 5.26 -4.97
N GLY A 333 0.48 3.92 -4.99
CA GLY A 333 -0.68 3.11 -4.56
C GLY A 333 -1.23 3.47 -3.17
N MET A 334 -0.37 3.55 -2.15
CA MET A 334 -0.80 3.89 -0.78
C MET A 334 -1.29 5.33 -0.66
N SER A 335 -0.65 6.26 -1.38
CA SER A 335 -1.01 7.67 -1.35
C SER A 335 -2.36 7.92 -2.00
N VAL A 336 -2.63 7.25 -3.13
CA VAL A 336 -3.94 7.31 -3.81
C VAL A 336 -5.02 6.69 -2.93
N ALA A 337 -4.76 5.52 -2.34
CA ALA A 337 -5.74 4.89 -1.44
C ALA A 337 -6.11 5.78 -0.24
N ALA A 338 -5.15 6.53 0.32
CA ALA A 338 -5.44 7.50 1.38
C ALA A 338 -6.26 8.69 0.87
N GLN A 339 -5.96 9.20 -0.33
CA GLN A 339 -6.71 10.30 -0.97
C GLN A 339 -8.14 9.86 -1.36
N GLU A 340 -8.31 8.65 -1.86
CA GLU A 340 -9.64 8.07 -2.12
C GLU A 340 -10.50 8.07 -0.84
N ALA A 341 -9.91 7.73 0.31
CA ALA A 341 -10.62 7.76 1.58
C ALA A 341 -11.03 9.18 2.00
N VAL A 342 -10.18 10.18 1.75
CA VAL A 342 -10.54 11.59 2.01
C VAL A 342 -11.69 12.07 1.10
N ILE A 343 -11.76 11.55 -0.13
CA ILE A 343 -12.87 11.87 -1.04
C ILE A 343 -14.17 11.15 -0.62
N LEU A 344 -14.03 9.98 0.02
CA LEU A 344 -15.18 9.23 0.54
C LEU A 344 -15.86 9.95 1.73
N ASP A 345 -15.11 10.74 2.53
CA ASP A 345 -15.63 11.52 3.66
C ASP A 345 -16.56 12.66 3.19
#